data_b12df949c4f03b55956e0d06296296c8
#
_entry.id   b12df949c4f03b55956e0d06296296c8
#
_cell.length_a   1.000
_cell.length_b   1.000
_cell.length_c   1.000
_cell.angle_alpha   90.00
_cell.angle_beta   90.00
_cell.angle_gamma   90.00
#
_symmetry.space_group_name_H-M   'P 1'
#
loop_
_entity.id
_entity.type
_entity.pdbx_description
1 polymer ?
#
loop_
_entity_poly.entity_id
_entity_poly.type
_entity_poly.pdbx_seq_one_letter_code
_entity_poly.pdbx_strand_id
1 'polypeptide(L)'
;MTSALPHLPAFDWQQPYPSRRTPLLAANAVATSHPLAAQAGIAMLANGGNAVDAAIAGAITLTVVEPCSNGAGSDLFAIVWDGTGLAGLKVSGRAPAAWSPAHFAGVR
;
A
#
# COMPACT_ATOMS: atom_id res chain seq x y z
N MET A 1 29.92 2.94 38.00
CA MET A 1 28.85 1.96 37.76
C MET A 1 28.55 1.97 36.29
N THR A 2 29.20 1.11 35.53
CA THR A 2 28.94 0.92 34.07
C THR A 2 27.77 -0.05 33.97
N SER A 3 26.58 0.47 33.62
CA SER A 3 25.44 -0.35 33.27
C SER A 3 25.79 -1.11 31.99
N ALA A 4 26.02 -2.40 32.06
CA ALA A 4 26.13 -3.26 30.91
C ALA A 4 24.77 -3.27 30.21
N LEU A 5 24.72 -2.85 28.96
CA LEU A 5 23.54 -2.98 28.12
C LEU A 5 23.14 -4.47 28.06
N PRO A 6 21.85 -4.80 28.15
CA PRO A 6 21.41 -6.17 28.01
C PRO A 6 21.93 -6.74 26.70
N HIS A 7 22.53 -7.92 26.76
CA HIS A 7 23.04 -8.63 25.59
C HIS A 7 21.86 -8.91 24.66
N LEU A 8 21.75 -8.14 23.59
CA LEU A 8 20.80 -8.46 22.52
C LEU A 8 21.25 -9.78 21.89
N PRO A 9 20.36 -10.75 21.71
CA PRO A 9 20.72 -12.00 21.05
C PRO A 9 21.28 -11.68 19.67
N ALA A 10 22.39 -12.35 19.31
CA ALA A 10 22.96 -12.21 17.98
C ALA A 10 21.89 -12.55 16.92
N PHE A 11 21.75 -11.68 15.94
CA PHE A 11 20.79 -11.90 14.84
C PHE A 11 21.27 -13.09 14.00
N ASP A 12 20.47 -14.16 13.96
CA ASP A 12 20.77 -15.35 13.16
C ASP A 12 20.10 -15.24 11.78
N TRP A 13 20.89 -14.95 10.76
CA TRP A 13 20.45 -14.82 9.38
C TRP A 13 19.95 -16.14 8.76
N GLN A 14 20.23 -17.27 9.38
CA GLN A 14 19.83 -18.59 8.92
C GLN A 14 18.55 -19.10 9.60
N GLN A 15 18.05 -18.42 10.61
CA GLN A 15 16.77 -18.77 11.19
C GLN A 15 15.62 -18.34 10.24
N PRO A 16 14.85 -19.32 9.72
CA PRO A 16 13.63 -18.98 9.02
C PRO A 16 12.67 -18.36 10.03
N TYR A 17 12.36 -17.09 9.87
CA TYR A 17 11.30 -16.46 10.64
C TYR A 17 10.02 -17.26 10.45
N PRO A 18 9.38 -17.76 11.52
CA PRO A 18 8.10 -18.43 11.39
C PRO A 18 7.09 -17.43 10.84
N SER A 19 6.85 -17.48 9.54
CA SER A 19 5.90 -16.59 8.84
C SER A 19 4.45 -17.01 9.06
N ARG A 20 4.15 -17.79 10.11
CA ARG A 20 2.79 -18.10 10.50
C ARG A 20 2.13 -16.84 11.04
N ARG A 21 1.48 -16.14 10.14
CA ARG A 21 0.59 -15.04 10.53
C ARG A 21 -0.71 -15.64 11.05
N THR A 22 -1.05 -15.33 12.30
CA THR A 22 -2.35 -15.69 12.84
C THR A 22 -3.44 -14.95 12.07
N PRO A 23 -4.50 -15.64 11.60
CA PRO A 23 -5.63 -14.96 11.00
C PRO A 23 -6.22 -13.91 11.96
N LEU A 24 -6.44 -12.70 11.46
CA LEU A 24 -7.07 -11.62 12.20
C LEU A 24 -8.53 -11.51 11.75
N LEU A 25 -9.46 -11.66 12.70
CA LEU A 25 -10.88 -11.46 12.46
C LEU A 25 -11.30 -10.11 13.06
N ALA A 26 -11.89 -9.26 12.25
CA ALA A 26 -12.33 -7.92 12.64
C ALA A 26 -13.57 -7.51 11.84
N ALA A 27 -14.34 -6.57 12.38
CA ALA A 27 -15.47 -5.97 11.66
C ALA A 27 -14.99 -5.14 10.46
N ASN A 28 -13.84 -4.48 10.61
CA ASN A 28 -13.20 -3.70 9.57
C ASN A 28 -11.71 -4.09 9.49
N ALA A 29 -11.19 -4.16 8.28
CA ALA A 29 -9.78 -4.44 8.05
C ALA A 29 -9.23 -3.61 6.89
N VAL A 30 -7.99 -3.19 7.00
CA VAL A 30 -7.22 -2.56 5.93
C VAL A 30 -5.89 -3.29 5.79
N ALA A 31 -5.54 -3.69 4.57
CA ALA A 31 -4.25 -4.31 4.26
C ALA A 31 -3.55 -3.50 3.17
N THR A 32 -2.31 -3.10 3.44
CA THR A 32 -1.47 -2.33 2.51
C THR A 32 0.00 -2.55 2.85
N SER A 33 0.90 -2.12 1.99
CA SER A 33 2.35 -2.30 2.12
C SER A 33 2.96 -1.48 3.27
N HIS A 34 2.36 -0.34 3.64
CA HIS A 34 2.92 0.57 4.65
C HIS A 34 1.98 0.77 5.85
N PRO A 35 2.47 0.65 7.10
CA PRO A 35 1.64 0.75 8.29
C PRO A 35 0.94 2.11 8.47
N LEU A 36 1.54 3.22 8.05
CA LEU A 36 0.89 4.53 8.11
C LEU A 36 -0.29 4.62 7.14
N ALA A 37 -0.21 3.99 5.97
CA ALA A 37 -1.33 3.90 5.05
C ALA A 37 -2.47 3.03 5.60
N ALA A 38 -2.14 1.93 6.28
CA ALA A 38 -3.14 1.12 6.98
C ALA A 38 -3.84 1.93 8.08
N GLN A 39 -3.10 2.71 8.87
CA GLN A 39 -3.65 3.58 9.90
C GLN A 39 -4.59 4.65 9.32
N ALA A 40 -4.21 5.27 8.19
CA ALA A 40 -5.07 6.25 7.50
C ALA A 40 -6.40 5.62 7.08
N GLY A 41 -6.38 4.43 6.48
CA GLY A 41 -7.59 3.69 6.10
C GLY A 41 -8.45 3.31 7.31
N ILE A 42 -7.85 2.80 8.38
CA ILE A 42 -8.57 2.46 9.62
C ILE A 42 -9.19 3.72 10.26
N ALA A 43 -8.50 4.85 10.26
CA ALA A 43 -9.03 6.10 10.77
C ALA A 43 -10.29 6.55 10.00
N MET A 44 -10.31 6.38 8.67
CA MET A 44 -11.51 6.67 7.87
C MET A 44 -12.69 5.78 8.27
N LEU A 45 -12.46 4.48 8.43
CA LEU A 45 -13.51 3.54 8.87
C LEU A 45 -14.02 3.86 10.28
N ALA A 46 -13.11 4.24 11.21
CA ALA A 46 -13.47 4.62 12.57
C ALA A 46 -14.30 5.91 12.64
N ASN A 47 -14.13 6.81 11.67
CA ASN A 47 -14.90 8.06 11.55
C ASN A 47 -16.19 7.91 10.72
N GLY A 48 -16.59 6.70 10.40
CA GLY A 48 -17.85 6.42 9.70
C GLY A 48 -17.74 6.41 8.17
N GLY A 49 -16.52 6.45 7.63
CA GLY A 49 -16.26 6.26 6.21
C GLY A 49 -16.50 4.80 5.78
N ASN A 50 -16.67 4.58 4.49
CA ASN A 50 -16.82 3.26 3.90
C ASN A 50 -15.48 2.69 3.41
N ALA A 51 -15.52 1.47 2.84
CA ALA A 51 -14.32 0.78 2.34
C ALA A 51 -13.60 1.55 1.22
N VAL A 52 -14.34 2.29 0.39
CA VAL A 52 -13.75 3.11 -0.68
C VAL A 52 -13.02 4.30 -0.10
N ASP A 53 -13.61 4.97 0.90
CA ASP A 53 -12.96 6.07 1.62
C ASP A 53 -11.65 5.61 2.27
N ALA A 54 -11.67 4.43 2.89
CA ALA A 54 -10.48 3.84 3.50
C ALA A 54 -9.41 3.49 2.47
N ALA A 55 -9.79 2.92 1.34
CA ALA A 55 -8.87 2.59 0.26
C ALA A 55 -8.22 3.86 -0.35
N ILE A 56 -9.01 4.90 -0.56
CA ILE A 56 -8.52 6.20 -1.06
C ILE A 56 -7.56 6.84 -0.07
N ALA A 57 -7.90 6.86 1.23
CA ALA A 57 -7.02 7.42 2.26
C ALA A 57 -5.68 6.68 2.32
N GLY A 58 -5.72 5.35 2.25
CA GLY A 58 -4.52 4.52 2.17
C GLY A 58 -3.69 4.83 0.92
N ALA A 59 -4.32 4.88 -0.24
CA ALA A 59 -3.64 5.17 -1.52
C ALA A 59 -2.98 6.55 -1.52
N ILE A 60 -3.68 7.59 -1.05
CA ILE A 60 -3.12 8.95 -0.94
C ILE A 60 -1.93 8.95 0.02
N THR A 61 -2.04 8.28 1.17
CA THR A 61 -0.94 8.19 2.13
C THR A 61 0.28 7.52 1.52
N LEU A 62 0.10 6.46 0.73
CA LEU A 62 1.19 5.76 0.05
C LEU A 62 1.97 6.66 -0.91
N THR A 63 1.35 7.65 -1.52
CA THR A 63 2.08 8.59 -2.41
C THR A 63 3.16 9.39 -1.67
N VAL A 64 3.04 9.50 -0.33
CA VAL A 64 4.00 10.21 0.53
C VAL A 64 4.97 9.25 1.21
N VAL A 65 4.46 8.15 1.76
CA VAL A 65 5.26 7.24 2.60
C VAL A 65 5.96 6.13 1.81
N GLU A 66 5.52 5.89 0.57
CA GLU A 66 6.09 4.89 -0.34
C GLU A 66 6.14 5.44 -1.79
N PRO A 67 6.83 6.57 -2.02
CA PRO A 67 6.79 7.28 -3.30
C PRO A 67 7.49 6.54 -4.45
N CYS A 68 8.25 5.48 -4.16
CA CYS A 68 8.92 4.66 -5.17
C CYS A 68 7.95 3.81 -6.00
N SER A 69 6.77 3.50 -5.46
CA SER A 69 5.77 2.63 -6.10
C SER A 69 4.45 3.33 -6.38
N ASN A 70 4.27 4.55 -5.88
CA ASN A 70 3.01 5.29 -5.96
C ASN A 70 3.26 6.77 -6.25
N GLY A 71 2.29 7.41 -6.88
CA GLY A 71 2.36 8.85 -7.16
C GLY A 71 0.99 9.42 -7.48
N ALA A 72 0.83 10.73 -7.30
CA ALA A 72 -0.37 11.43 -7.74
C ALA A 72 -0.47 11.33 -9.27
N GLY A 73 -1.61 10.82 -9.77
CA GLY A 73 -1.83 10.60 -11.20
C GLY A 73 -1.29 9.27 -11.74
N SER A 74 -0.86 8.35 -10.87
CA SER A 74 -0.53 6.98 -11.23
C SER A 74 -1.75 6.20 -11.72
N ASP A 75 -1.50 5.03 -12.30
CA ASP A 75 -2.53 4.08 -12.68
C ASP A 75 -3.35 3.63 -11.46
N LEU A 76 -4.63 3.36 -11.68
CA LEU A 76 -5.52 2.81 -10.68
C LEU A 76 -6.27 1.60 -11.24
N PHE A 77 -6.26 0.52 -10.49
CA PHE A 77 -7.12 -0.65 -10.71
C PHE A 77 -7.89 -0.91 -9.43
N ALA A 78 -9.20 -0.99 -9.52
CA ALA A 78 -10.05 -1.24 -8.37
C ALA A 78 -11.15 -2.25 -8.69
N ILE A 79 -11.49 -3.06 -7.70
CA ILE A 79 -12.67 -3.91 -7.69
C ILE A 79 -13.40 -3.62 -6.40
N VAL A 80 -14.67 -3.24 -6.51
CA VAL A 80 -15.51 -2.84 -5.38
C VAL A 80 -16.75 -3.73 -5.36
N TRP A 81 -17.03 -4.32 -4.20
CA TRP A 81 -18.29 -4.96 -3.89
C TRP A 81 -19.13 -4.04 -3.01
N ASP A 82 -20.32 -3.67 -3.46
CA ASP A 82 -21.21 -2.72 -2.76
C ASP A 82 -22.29 -3.41 -1.90
N GLY A 83 -22.25 -4.75 -1.82
CA GLY A 83 -23.25 -5.56 -1.15
C GLY A 83 -24.26 -6.19 -2.12
N THR A 84 -24.37 -5.70 -3.36
CA THR A 84 -25.30 -6.17 -4.37
C THR A 84 -24.64 -6.55 -5.69
N GLY A 85 -23.57 -5.86 -6.05
CA GLY A 85 -22.86 -6.06 -7.30
C GLY A 85 -21.36 -5.77 -7.22
N LEU A 86 -20.64 -6.29 -8.21
CA LEU A 86 -19.21 -6.09 -8.36
C LEU A 86 -18.97 -4.99 -9.41
N ALA A 87 -18.29 -3.93 -9.03
CA ALA A 87 -17.85 -2.87 -9.93
C ALA A 87 -16.34 -2.91 -10.13
N GLY A 88 -15.89 -2.82 -11.38
CA GLY A 88 -14.47 -2.76 -11.74
C GLY A 88 -14.10 -1.40 -12.31
N LEU A 89 -12.98 -0.85 -11.89
CA LEU A 89 -12.40 0.36 -12.46
C LEU A 89 -11.00 0.04 -12.97
N LYS A 90 -10.74 0.38 -14.22
CA LYS A 90 -9.42 0.32 -14.83
C LYS A 90 -9.07 1.69 -15.39
N VAL A 91 -8.10 2.33 -14.76
CA VAL A 91 -7.55 3.62 -15.20
C VAL A 91 -6.05 3.42 -15.39
N SER A 92 -5.65 3.12 -16.63
CA SER A 92 -4.25 3.18 -17.03
C SER A 92 -4.00 4.54 -17.62
N GLY A 93 -3.00 5.26 -17.15
CA GLY A 93 -2.58 6.53 -17.71
C GLY A 93 -2.25 6.40 -19.21
N ARG A 94 -2.45 7.44 -19.97
CA ARG A 94 -1.98 7.50 -21.36
C ARG A 94 -0.51 7.87 -21.35
N ALA A 95 0.27 7.28 -22.24
CA ALA A 95 1.62 7.75 -22.50
C ALA A 95 1.57 9.24 -22.93
N PRO A 96 2.53 10.07 -22.51
CA PRO A 96 2.64 11.43 -22.99
C PRO A 96 2.61 11.49 -24.52
N ALA A 97 1.91 12.47 -25.10
CA ALA A 97 1.73 12.57 -26.54
C ALA A 97 3.08 12.69 -27.30
N ALA A 98 4.11 13.23 -26.65
CA ALA A 98 5.46 13.32 -27.19
C ALA A 98 6.20 11.97 -27.23
N TRP A 99 5.73 10.94 -26.51
CA TRP A 99 6.37 9.63 -26.48
C TRP A 99 5.95 8.82 -27.70
N SER A 100 6.90 8.63 -28.60
CA SER A 100 6.75 7.81 -29.79
C SER A 100 7.93 6.85 -29.92
N PRO A 101 7.82 5.76 -30.69
CA PRO A 101 8.97 4.90 -30.96
C PRO A 101 10.20 5.67 -31.49
N ALA A 102 9.96 6.71 -32.29
CA ALA A 102 11.03 7.58 -32.81
C ALA A 102 11.70 8.41 -31.71
N HIS A 103 10.96 8.85 -30.69
CA HIS A 103 11.51 9.57 -29.55
C HIS A 103 12.55 8.71 -28.79
N PHE A 104 12.26 7.42 -28.63
CA PHE A 104 13.14 6.50 -27.89
C PHE A 104 14.24 5.87 -28.76
N ALA A 105 14.15 5.93 -30.07
CA ALA A 105 15.17 5.34 -30.98
C ALA A 105 16.56 5.98 -30.82
N GLY A 106 16.65 7.20 -30.30
CA GLY A 106 17.91 7.93 -30.04
C GLY A 106 18.42 7.83 -28.61
N VAL A 107 17.68 7.19 -27.69
CA VAL A 107 18.07 7.05 -26.28
C VAL A 107 18.73 5.70 -26.11
N ARG A 108 20.07 5.68 -25.98
CA ARG A 108 20.88 4.50 -25.65
C ARG A 108 21.39 4.61 -24.22
#